data_3d0f788619d68d4812955116ef579d36
#
_entry.id   3d0f788619d68d4812955116ef579d36
#
_cell.length_a   1.000
_cell.length_b   1.000
_cell.length_c   1.000
_cell.angle_alpha   90.00
_cell.angle_beta   90.00
_cell.angle_gamma   90.00
#
_symmetry.space_group_name_H-M   'P 1'
#
loop_
_entity.id
_entity.type
_entity.pdbx_description
1 polymer ?
#
loop_
_entity_poly.entity_id
_entity_poly.type
_entity_poly.pdbx_seq_one_letter_code
_entity_poly.pdbx_strand_id
1 'polypeptide(L)'
;MATKPRIRLVKTIAESRLFRIEEMHLTFSNGVERVYERMVGEYPDSVIIAPFLDNETLLMIREYSAAIDDYELTLPKGLVDSGEDFLHAANRELQEEIGYRAETLDYMAP
;
A
#
# COMPACT_ATOMS: atom_id res chain seq x y z
N MET A 1 21.44 -12.21 7.85
CA MET A 1 20.02 -11.83 7.86
C MET A 1 19.57 -11.46 9.27
N ALA A 2 18.79 -10.41 9.35
CA ALA A 2 18.24 -10.01 10.63
C ALA A 2 17.17 -11.01 11.10
N THR A 3 17.21 -11.37 12.36
CA THR A 3 16.20 -12.21 12.99
C THR A 3 15.02 -11.35 13.41
N LYS A 4 13.80 -11.78 13.07
CA LYS A 4 12.60 -11.07 13.50
C LYS A 4 12.48 -11.08 15.02
N PRO A 5 11.97 -10.01 15.62
CA PRO A 5 11.69 -10.02 17.05
C PRO A 5 10.60 -11.03 17.39
N ARG A 6 10.61 -11.50 18.62
CA ARG A 6 9.56 -12.37 19.14
C ARG A 6 8.37 -11.52 19.58
N ILE A 7 7.19 -11.86 19.10
CA ILE A 7 5.94 -11.22 19.53
C ILE A 7 5.49 -11.89 20.81
N ARG A 8 5.39 -11.15 21.90
CA ARG A 8 4.96 -11.67 23.20
C ARG A 8 3.46 -11.53 23.41
N LEU A 9 2.90 -10.43 22.91
CA LEU A 9 1.50 -10.09 23.10
C LEU A 9 1.02 -9.22 21.95
N VAL A 10 -0.20 -9.48 21.49
CA VAL A 10 -0.94 -8.62 20.57
C VAL A 10 -2.32 -8.41 21.14
N LYS A 11 -2.75 -7.16 21.26
CA LYS A 11 -4.12 -6.87 21.70
C LYS A 11 -4.69 -5.68 20.93
N THR A 12 -5.98 -5.73 20.66
CA THR A 12 -6.70 -4.61 20.05
C THR A 12 -6.95 -3.55 21.12
N ILE A 13 -6.53 -2.32 20.83
CA ILE A 13 -6.68 -1.19 21.76
C ILE A 13 -7.67 -0.14 21.27
N ALA A 14 -8.00 -0.15 19.97
CA ALA A 14 -8.97 0.78 19.40
C ALA A 14 -9.57 0.21 18.11
N GLU A 15 -10.80 0.59 17.84
CA GLU A 15 -11.48 0.23 16.59
C GLU A 15 -12.31 1.42 16.11
N SER A 16 -12.30 1.61 14.79
CA SER A 16 -13.22 2.48 14.09
C SER A 16 -14.02 1.63 13.10
N ARG A 17 -14.87 2.26 12.31
CA ARG A 17 -15.62 1.54 11.28
C ARG A 17 -14.71 0.85 10.26
N LEU A 18 -13.57 1.46 9.93
CA LEU A 18 -12.67 0.98 8.88
C LEU A 18 -11.37 0.40 9.41
N PHE A 19 -10.95 0.78 10.61
CA PHE A 19 -9.63 0.47 11.11
C PHE A 19 -9.66 -0.17 12.48
N ARG A 20 -8.67 -1.01 12.74
CA ARG A 20 -8.37 -1.57 14.06
C ARG A 20 -6.91 -1.27 14.39
N ILE A 21 -6.66 -0.85 15.61
CA ILE A 21 -5.30 -0.61 16.09
C ILE A 21 -4.93 -1.69 17.08
N GLU A 22 -3.81 -2.35 16.83
CA GLU A 22 -3.25 -3.36 17.72
C GLU A 22 -2.00 -2.84 18.39
N GLU A 23 -1.88 -3.12 19.69
CA GLU A 23 -0.65 -2.94 20.45
C GLU A 23 0.13 -4.25 20.44
N MET A 24 1.42 -4.19 20.10
CA MET A 24 2.30 -5.35 20.00
C MET A 24 3.45 -5.21 20.97
N HIS A 25 3.65 -6.22 21.80
CA HIS A 25 4.80 -6.30 22.70
C HIS A 25 5.84 -7.21 22.10
N LEU A 26 7.02 -6.68 21.84
CA LEU A 26 8.09 -7.38 21.13
C LEU A 26 9.35 -7.49 21.99
N THR A 27 10.08 -8.58 21.79
CA THR A 27 11.44 -8.74 22.30
C THR A 27 12.38 -9.00 21.13
N PHE A 28 13.33 -8.11 20.93
CA PHE A 28 14.35 -8.27 19.88
C PHE A 28 15.43 -9.28 20.31
N SER A 29 16.22 -9.75 19.35
CA SER A 29 17.24 -10.77 19.59
C SER A 29 18.32 -10.34 20.59
N ASN A 30 18.53 -9.03 20.75
CA ASN A 30 19.46 -8.48 21.74
C ASN A 30 18.83 -8.29 23.13
N GLY A 31 17.61 -8.76 23.34
CA GLY A 31 16.89 -8.64 24.62
C GLY A 31 16.13 -7.35 24.84
N VAL A 32 16.22 -6.40 23.90
CA VAL A 32 15.49 -5.13 24.00
C VAL A 32 14.01 -5.36 23.80
N GLU A 33 13.20 -4.82 24.71
CA GLU A 33 11.74 -4.89 24.63
C GLU A 33 11.18 -3.58 24.10
N ARG A 34 10.12 -3.68 23.27
CA ARG A 34 9.43 -2.52 22.71
C ARG A 34 7.94 -2.80 22.60
N VAL A 35 7.18 -1.72 22.64
CA VAL A 35 5.73 -1.75 22.39
C VAL A 35 5.47 -0.89 21.16
N TYR A 36 4.82 -1.47 20.17
CA TYR A 36 4.43 -0.78 18.94
C TYR A 36 2.92 -0.81 18.77
N GLU A 37 2.41 0.17 18.06
CA GLU A 37 1.05 0.15 17.59
C GLU A 37 1.04 0.02 16.07
N ARG A 38 0.10 -0.75 15.54
CA ARG A 38 -0.07 -0.90 14.09
C ARG A 38 -1.54 -0.87 13.72
N MET A 39 -1.82 -0.32 12.55
CA MET A 39 -3.15 -0.46 11.96
C MET A 39 -3.26 -1.79 11.26
N VAL A 40 -4.34 -2.50 11.53
CA VAL A 40 -4.66 -3.78 10.88
C VAL A 40 -6.08 -3.73 10.32
N GLY A 41 -6.32 -4.53 9.32
CA GLY A 41 -7.62 -4.69 8.69
C GLY A 41 -7.52 -5.70 7.55
N GLU A 42 -8.68 -6.14 7.08
CA GLU A 42 -8.77 -6.94 5.88
C GLU A 42 -8.94 -5.97 4.71
N TYR A 43 -7.84 -5.63 4.06
CA TYR A 43 -7.85 -4.77 2.89
C TYR A 43 -7.64 -5.61 1.64
N PRO A 44 -8.37 -5.32 0.55
CA PRO A 44 -8.02 -5.92 -0.73
C PRO A 44 -6.62 -5.49 -1.15
N ASP A 45 -5.98 -6.31 -1.96
CA ASP A 45 -4.69 -5.95 -2.54
C ASP A 45 -4.84 -4.69 -3.39
N SER A 46 -3.76 -3.94 -3.50
CA SER A 46 -3.72 -2.74 -4.33
C SER A 46 -2.45 -2.73 -5.17
N VAL A 47 -2.48 -1.92 -6.23
CA VAL A 47 -1.34 -1.68 -7.11
C VAL A 47 -1.03 -0.20 -7.15
N ILE A 48 0.25 0.13 -7.24
CA ILE A 48 0.75 1.47 -7.55
C ILE A 48 1.53 1.36 -8.84
N ILE A 49 1.31 2.28 -9.76
CA ILE A 49 1.90 2.23 -11.08
C ILE A 49 2.84 3.41 -11.27
N ALA A 50 4.01 3.16 -11.85
CA ALA A 50 4.91 4.21 -12.31
C ALA A 50 4.86 4.24 -13.84
N PRO A 51 3.94 5.00 -14.45
CA PRO A 51 3.75 4.99 -15.89
C PRO A 51 4.66 5.99 -16.59
N PHE A 52 5.51 5.49 -17.48
CA PHE A 52 6.38 6.30 -18.31
C PHE A 52 5.80 6.45 -19.69
N LEU A 53 5.59 7.68 -20.13
CA LEU A 53 5.19 7.98 -21.50
C LEU A 53 6.38 7.79 -22.45
N ASP A 54 7.55 8.19 -21.99
CA ASP A 54 8.84 7.98 -22.63
C ASP A 54 9.92 7.87 -21.53
N ASN A 55 11.20 7.84 -21.89
CA ASN A 55 12.29 7.68 -20.92
C ASN A 55 12.45 8.83 -19.93
N GLU A 56 11.80 9.96 -20.17
CA GLU A 56 11.99 11.17 -19.37
C GLU A 56 10.69 11.69 -18.75
N THR A 57 9.54 11.12 -19.12
CA THR A 57 8.24 11.65 -18.71
C THR A 57 7.47 10.61 -17.89
N LEU A 58 7.31 10.89 -16.61
CA LEU A 58 6.49 10.11 -15.70
C LEU A 58 5.11 10.76 -15.58
N LEU A 59 4.08 9.97 -15.82
CA LEU A 59 2.70 10.44 -15.67
C LEU A 59 2.25 10.30 -14.22
N MET A 60 1.59 11.32 -13.71
CA MET A 60 1.08 11.33 -12.35
C MET A 60 -0.35 11.84 -12.35
N ILE A 61 -1.05 11.60 -11.25
CA ILE A 61 -2.41 12.10 -11.05
C ILE A 61 -2.43 13.09 -9.90
N ARG A 62 -3.44 13.96 -9.91
CA ARG A 62 -3.75 14.84 -8.79
C ARG A 62 -4.98 14.28 -8.10
N GLU A 63 -4.82 13.90 -6.84
CA GLU A 63 -5.84 13.21 -6.07
C GLU A 63 -6.10 13.92 -4.76
N TYR A 64 -7.38 14.04 -4.38
CA TYR A 64 -7.74 14.59 -3.08
C TYR A 64 -7.34 13.62 -1.96
N SER A 65 -6.65 14.17 -0.97
CA SER A 65 -6.26 13.44 0.23
C SER A 65 -7.00 14.01 1.45
N ALA A 66 -7.87 13.21 2.04
CA ALA A 66 -8.60 13.62 3.23
C ALA A 66 -7.68 13.86 4.43
N ALA A 67 -6.53 13.18 4.47
CA ALA A 67 -5.58 13.33 5.57
C ALA A 67 -5.00 14.73 5.67
N ILE A 68 -4.84 15.42 4.54
CA ILE A 68 -4.29 16.77 4.50
C ILE A 68 -5.32 17.81 4.06
N ASP A 69 -6.54 17.37 3.74
CA ASP A 69 -7.62 18.22 3.21
C ASP A 69 -7.17 19.06 2.02
N ASP A 70 -6.48 18.41 1.08
CA ASP A 70 -5.96 19.07 -0.11
C ASP A 70 -5.69 18.04 -1.20
N TYR A 71 -5.44 18.53 -2.41
CA TYR A 71 -5.01 17.70 -3.52
C TYR A 71 -3.50 17.47 -3.47
N GLU A 72 -3.10 16.23 -3.71
CA GLU A 72 -1.69 15.86 -3.80
C GLU A 72 -1.36 15.24 -5.14
N LEU A 73 -0.13 15.41 -5.57
CA LEU A 73 0.39 14.77 -6.77
C LEU A 73 0.91 13.39 -6.39
N THR A 74 0.38 12.36 -7.04
CA THR A 74 0.70 10.97 -6.70
C THR A 74 0.74 10.09 -7.94
N LEU A 75 1.30 8.90 -7.80
CA LEU A 75 1.26 7.89 -8.83
C LEU A 75 -0.15 7.28 -8.92
N PRO A 76 -0.60 6.87 -10.12
CA PRO A 76 -1.84 6.12 -10.25
C PRO A 76 -1.82 4.86 -9.38
N LYS A 77 -2.93 4.58 -8.72
CA LYS A 77 -3.07 3.41 -7.85
C LYS A 77 -4.53 2.99 -7.80
N GLY A 78 -4.76 1.76 -7.41
CA GLY A 78 -6.10 1.26 -7.26
C GLY A 78 -6.14 -0.14 -6.68
N LEU A 79 -7.35 -0.60 -6.43
CA LEU A 79 -7.58 -1.90 -5.83
C LEU A 79 -7.55 -2.99 -6.90
N VAL A 80 -7.06 -4.16 -6.49
CA VAL A 80 -7.11 -5.37 -7.30
C VAL A 80 -8.45 -6.04 -7.04
N ASP A 81 -9.21 -6.32 -8.09
CA ASP A 81 -10.48 -7.01 -7.98
C ASP A 81 -10.24 -8.49 -7.64
N SER A 82 -11.24 -9.10 -7.02
CA SER A 82 -11.16 -10.50 -6.63
C SER A 82 -10.85 -11.39 -7.84
N GLY A 83 -9.78 -12.17 -7.74
CA GLY A 83 -9.35 -13.05 -8.82
C GLY A 83 -8.61 -12.38 -9.96
N GLU A 84 -8.40 -11.06 -9.87
CA GLU A 84 -7.67 -10.31 -10.89
C GLU A 84 -6.16 -10.42 -10.65
N ASP A 85 -5.40 -10.58 -11.71
CA ASP A 85 -3.94 -10.55 -11.71
C ASP A 85 -3.46 -9.10 -11.50
N PHE A 86 -2.35 -8.92 -10.79
CA PHE A 86 -1.80 -7.59 -10.48
C PHE A 86 -1.46 -6.77 -11.73
N LEU A 87 -0.89 -7.38 -12.75
CA LEU A 87 -0.57 -6.68 -14.00
C LEU A 87 -1.82 -6.24 -14.74
N HIS A 88 -2.85 -7.07 -14.74
CA HIS A 88 -4.14 -6.73 -15.32
C HIS A 88 -4.80 -5.58 -14.54
N ALA A 89 -4.79 -5.65 -13.21
CA ALA A 89 -5.31 -4.60 -12.36
C ALA A 89 -4.59 -3.27 -12.60
N ALA A 90 -3.26 -3.30 -12.70
CA ALA A 90 -2.44 -2.12 -12.98
C ALA A 90 -2.82 -1.47 -14.31
N ASN A 91 -2.96 -2.25 -15.36
CA ASN A 91 -3.33 -1.72 -16.67
C ASN A 91 -4.76 -1.17 -16.69
N ARG A 92 -5.69 -1.85 -16.01
CA ARG A 92 -7.07 -1.38 -15.87
C ARG A 92 -7.14 -0.04 -15.14
N GLU A 93 -6.47 0.06 -13.98
CA GLU A 93 -6.43 1.31 -13.21
C GLU A 93 -5.76 2.44 -13.99
N LEU A 94 -4.71 2.13 -14.74
CA LEU A 94 -4.05 3.10 -15.59
C LEU A 94 -5.00 3.68 -16.64
N GLN A 95 -5.80 2.84 -17.29
CA GLN A 95 -6.79 3.28 -18.25
C GLN A 95 -7.90 4.10 -17.60
N GLU A 96 -8.36 3.69 -16.42
CA GLU A 96 -9.44 4.40 -15.70
C GLU A 96 -8.98 5.76 -15.20
N GLU A 97 -7.76 5.86 -14.68
CA GLU A 97 -7.28 7.10 -14.02
C GLU A 97 -6.67 8.10 -14.98
N ILE A 98 -5.93 7.66 -16.01
CA ILE A 98 -5.24 8.57 -16.93
C ILE A 98 -5.51 8.31 -18.41
N GLY A 99 -6.30 7.30 -18.74
CA GLY A 99 -6.71 7.03 -20.12
C GLY A 99 -5.64 6.41 -21.01
N TYR A 100 -4.54 5.93 -20.45
CA TYR A 100 -3.48 5.26 -21.20
C TYR A 100 -3.49 3.76 -20.92
N ARG A 101 -3.07 3.00 -21.93
CA ARG A 101 -2.83 1.56 -21.80
C ARG A 101 -1.34 1.30 -21.91
N ALA A 102 -0.79 0.48 -21.03
CA ALA A 102 0.61 0.11 -21.07
C ALA A 102 0.88 -0.88 -22.21
N GLU A 103 1.96 -0.67 -22.95
CA GLU A 103 2.46 -1.63 -23.93
C GLU A 103 3.20 -2.76 -23.24
N THR A 104 3.96 -2.42 -22.19
CA THR A 104 4.69 -3.37 -21.35
C THR A 104 4.48 -3.03 -19.90
N LEU A 105 4.39 -4.06 -19.07
CA LEU A 105 4.25 -3.95 -17.62
C LEU A 105 5.26 -4.84 -16.94
N ASP A 106 6.06 -4.24 -16.06
CA ASP A 106 7.06 -4.97 -15.28
C ASP A 106 6.68 -4.93 -13.81
N TYR A 107 6.58 -6.09 -13.18
CA TYR A 107 6.35 -6.20 -11.75
C TYR A 107 7.66 -5.93 -11.00
N MET A 108 7.64 -4.93 -10.13
CA MET A 108 8.85 -4.49 -9.43
C MET A 108 9.00 -5.14 -8.05
N ALA A 109 7.97 -5.03 -7.21
CA ALA A 109 8.02 -5.52 -5.84
C ALA A 109 6.63 -5.52 -5.20
N PRO A 110 6.40 -6.39 -4.20
CA PRO A 110 5.18 -6.34 -3.41
C PRO A 110 5.14 -5.11 -2.49
#